data_6f690fb6d7f0236493dc917b35e4992f
#
_entry.id   6f690fb6d7f0236493dc917b35e4992f
#
_cell.length_a   1.000
_cell.length_b   1.000
_cell.length_c   1.000
_cell.angle_alpha   90.00
_cell.angle_beta   90.00
_cell.angle_gamma   90.00
#
_symmetry.space_group_name_H-M   'P 1'
#
loop_
_entity.id
_entity.type
_entity.pdbx_description
1 polymer ?
#
loop_
_entity_poly.entity_id
_entity_poly.type
_entity_poly.pdbx_seq_one_letter_code
_entity_poly.pdbx_strand_id
1 'polypeptide(L)'
;MDSMNILADKALVVFSGGQDSTTCLYWAKAHFKEVFALCFDYGQKHVLETQMAEQLAAEAGVHFHKLTTPLIGQLGSNALTDTSIQMDQEKPADTPPNTFVPGRNLFFLSIAAVYAREHGIRHIVTGVSQTDYSGYPDCRDSFIKSLNVTLNLAMEEQFVIHTPLMWIDKCATWALADRLGVLDIVRHKTLTCYNGIPGDGCGHCPACKLRREGLERYLSQE
;
A
#
# COMPACT_ATOMS: atom_id res chain seq x y z
N MET A 1 -20.80 -17.67 -6.16
CA MET A 1 -19.40 -17.28 -6.45
C MET A 1 -19.42 -16.64 -7.82
N ASP A 2 -19.49 -15.31 -7.85
CA ASP A 2 -19.32 -14.60 -9.12
C ASP A 2 -17.91 -14.90 -9.65
N SER A 3 -17.81 -15.41 -10.86
CA SER A 3 -16.55 -15.67 -11.54
C SER A 3 -15.84 -14.32 -11.67
N MET A 4 -14.86 -14.04 -10.81
CA MET A 4 -14.01 -12.87 -10.96
C MET A 4 -13.32 -12.95 -12.32
N ASN A 5 -13.58 -11.97 -13.19
CA ASN A 5 -12.99 -11.93 -14.52
C ASN A 5 -11.49 -11.68 -14.40
N ILE A 6 -10.69 -12.56 -14.99
CA ILE A 6 -9.25 -12.36 -15.12
C ILE A 6 -9.00 -11.18 -16.05
N LEU A 7 -8.33 -10.14 -15.56
CA LEU A 7 -8.06 -8.91 -16.30
C LEU A 7 -6.88 -9.06 -17.27
N ALA A 8 -5.81 -9.74 -16.82
CA ALA A 8 -4.62 -9.99 -17.61
C ALA A 8 -3.76 -11.10 -17.00
N ASP A 9 -2.64 -11.44 -17.67
CA ASP A 9 -1.77 -12.51 -17.21
C ASP A 9 -0.96 -12.10 -15.97
N LYS A 10 -0.38 -10.88 -15.95
CA LYS A 10 0.56 -10.46 -14.90
C LYS A 10 0.17 -9.13 -14.27
N ALA A 11 0.40 -9.01 -12.95
CA ALA A 11 0.34 -7.74 -12.23
C ALA A 11 1.51 -7.58 -11.25
N LEU A 12 1.94 -6.34 -11.04
CA LEU A 12 2.89 -5.92 -10.02
C LEU A 12 2.17 -5.14 -8.93
N VAL A 13 2.27 -5.59 -7.68
CA VAL A 13 1.71 -4.90 -6.52
C VAL A 13 2.81 -4.13 -5.80
N VAL A 14 2.63 -2.82 -5.60
CA VAL A 14 3.45 -2.03 -4.68
C VAL A 14 3.08 -2.44 -3.27
N PHE A 15 3.97 -3.16 -2.60
CA PHE A 15 3.63 -3.98 -1.44
C PHE A 15 4.47 -3.61 -0.21
N SER A 16 3.82 -3.24 0.88
CA SER A 16 4.47 -2.91 2.15
C SER A 16 4.17 -3.89 3.29
N GLY A 17 3.26 -4.86 3.09
CA GLY A 17 2.81 -5.76 4.15
C GLY A 17 1.81 -5.14 5.14
N GLY A 18 1.38 -3.90 4.92
CA GLY A 18 0.29 -3.27 5.66
C GLY A 18 -1.09 -3.70 5.17
N GLN A 19 -2.14 -3.33 5.92
CA GLN A 19 -3.54 -3.67 5.63
C GLN A 19 -3.91 -3.46 4.16
N ASP A 20 -3.69 -2.24 3.65
CA ASP A 20 -4.15 -1.82 2.34
C ASP A 20 -3.42 -2.56 1.22
N SER A 21 -2.10 -2.61 1.28
CA SER A 21 -1.29 -3.30 0.28
C SER A 21 -1.52 -4.81 0.29
N THR A 22 -1.80 -5.41 1.45
CA THR A 22 -2.14 -6.84 1.56
C THR A 22 -3.52 -7.12 0.97
N THR A 23 -4.52 -6.28 1.24
CA THR A 23 -5.83 -6.38 0.59
C THR A 23 -5.70 -6.26 -0.94
N CYS A 24 -4.88 -5.32 -1.42
CA CYS A 24 -4.58 -5.16 -2.85
C CYS A 24 -3.82 -6.36 -3.44
N LEU A 25 -2.95 -7.01 -2.68
CA LEU A 25 -2.25 -8.23 -3.12
C LEU A 25 -3.24 -9.36 -3.41
N TYR A 26 -4.17 -9.59 -2.51
CA TYR A 26 -5.20 -10.62 -2.71
C TYR A 26 -6.26 -10.22 -3.74
N TRP A 27 -6.55 -8.92 -3.86
CA TRP A 27 -7.33 -8.44 -4.99
C TRP A 27 -6.64 -8.73 -6.32
N ALA A 28 -5.35 -8.47 -6.42
CA ALA A 28 -4.57 -8.80 -7.62
C ALA A 28 -4.58 -10.31 -7.93
N LYS A 29 -4.42 -11.16 -6.91
CA LYS A 29 -4.50 -12.63 -7.07
C LYS A 29 -5.85 -13.11 -7.61
N ALA A 30 -6.93 -12.40 -7.30
CA ALA A 30 -8.26 -12.72 -7.80
C ALA A 30 -8.49 -12.28 -9.26
N HIS A 31 -7.66 -11.36 -9.79
CA HIS A 31 -7.87 -10.74 -11.10
C HIS A 31 -6.74 -11.03 -12.12
N PHE A 32 -5.61 -11.58 -11.68
CA PHE A 32 -4.45 -11.85 -12.54
C PHE A 32 -3.94 -13.27 -12.30
N LYS A 33 -3.36 -13.88 -13.34
CA LYS A 33 -2.84 -15.25 -13.27
C LYS A 33 -1.54 -15.34 -12.48
N GLU A 34 -0.68 -14.33 -12.62
CA GLU A 34 0.62 -14.26 -12.00
C GLU A 34 0.79 -12.89 -11.32
N VAL A 35 1.18 -12.89 -10.06
CA VAL A 35 1.31 -11.67 -9.26
C VAL A 35 2.72 -11.54 -8.69
N PHE A 36 3.27 -10.34 -8.85
CA PHE A 36 4.55 -9.93 -8.31
C PHE A 36 4.33 -8.90 -7.21
N ALA A 37 5.02 -9.04 -6.10
CA ALA A 37 5.01 -8.11 -4.98
C ALA A 37 6.35 -7.36 -4.92
N LEU A 38 6.33 -6.04 -5.12
CA LEU A 38 7.51 -5.19 -5.04
C LEU A 38 7.49 -4.40 -3.74
N CYS A 39 8.43 -4.70 -2.85
CA CYS A 39 8.58 -4.05 -1.56
C CYS A 39 9.77 -3.07 -1.59
N PHE A 40 9.59 -1.88 -1.01
CA PHE A 40 10.61 -0.86 -0.93
C PHE A 40 11.20 -0.79 0.48
N ASP A 41 12.52 -0.94 0.57
CA ASP A 41 13.31 -0.61 1.74
C ASP A 41 13.97 0.76 1.49
N TYR A 42 13.39 1.81 2.09
CA TYR A 42 13.82 3.20 1.89
C TYR A 42 14.44 3.81 3.15
N GLY A 43 14.80 2.97 4.13
CA GLY A 43 15.36 3.39 5.41
C GLY A 43 14.28 3.72 6.45
N GLN A 44 13.09 3.11 6.33
CA GLN A 44 12.06 3.20 7.35
C GLN A 44 12.54 2.63 8.70
N LYS A 45 12.02 3.18 9.81
CA LYS A 45 12.42 2.84 11.18
C LYS A 45 12.33 1.34 11.52
N HIS A 46 11.38 0.63 10.92
CA HIS A 46 11.08 -0.75 11.29
C HIS A 46 11.47 -1.73 10.18
N VAL A 47 12.62 -2.38 10.33
CA VAL A 47 13.06 -3.50 9.48
C VAL A 47 12.02 -4.63 9.46
N LEU A 48 11.23 -4.76 10.54
CA LEU A 48 10.16 -5.74 10.66
C LEU A 48 9.11 -5.62 9.53
N GLU A 49 8.86 -4.41 9.01
CA GLU A 49 7.91 -4.21 7.90
C GLU A 49 8.28 -5.03 6.67
N THR A 50 9.55 -4.96 6.25
CA THR A 50 10.00 -5.70 5.06
C THR A 50 10.04 -7.21 5.28
N GLN A 51 10.35 -7.67 6.50
CA GLN A 51 10.32 -9.10 6.85
C GLN A 51 8.89 -9.65 6.84
N MET A 52 7.94 -8.91 7.41
CA MET A 52 6.54 -9.31 7.38
C MET A 52 5.95 -9.27 5.96
N ALA A 53 6.35 -8.29 5.15
CA ALA A 53 5.97 -8.25 3.74
C ALA A 53 6.45 -9.50 2.99
N GLU A 54 7.70 -9.93 3.20
CA GLU A 54 8.25 -11.15 2.61
C GLU A 54 7.48 -12.41 3.04
N GLN A 55 7.18 -12.54 4.34
CA GLN A 55 6.40 -13.66 4.88
C GLN A 55 4.98 -13.72 4.30
N LEU A 56 4.30 -12.58 4.22
CA LEU A 56 2.96 -12.49 3.64
C LEU A 56 2.95 -12.82 2.14
N ALA A 57 3.96 -12.37 1.40
CA ALA A 57 4.11 -12.69 -0.02
C ALA A 57 4.36 -14.19 -0.24
N ALA A 58 5.20 -14.80 0.59
CA ALA A 58 5.44 -16.25 0.57
C ALA A 58 4.17 -17.04 0.90
N GLU A 59 3.41 -16.66 1.93
CA GLU A 59 2.12 -17.27 2.28
C GLU A 59 1.10 -17.11 1.15
N ALA A 60 1.09 -15.95 0.50
CA ALA A 60 0.24 -15.71 -0.65
C ALA A 60 0.68 -16.48 -1.91
N GLY A 61 1.88 -17.06 -1.93
CA GLY A 61 2.43 -17.77 -3.09
C GLY A 61 2.69 -16.85 -4.29
N VAL A 62 3.16 -15.63 -4.06
CA VAL A 62 3.49 -14.66 -5.11
C VAL A 62 5.00 -14.42 -5.20
N HIS A 63 5.46 -13.95 -6.35
CA HIS A 63 6.85 -13.55 -6.54
C HIS A 63 7.16 -12.30 -5.72
N PHE A 64 8.11 -12.38 -4.81
CA PHE A 64 8.50 -11.24 -3.97
C PHE A 64 9.85 -10.69 -4.38
N HIS A 65 9.91 -9.37 -4.53
CA HIS A 65 11.16 -8.65 -4.77
C HIS A 65 11.27 -7.45 -3.83
N LYS A 66 12.42 -7.31 -3.18
CA LYS A 66 12.74 -6.16 -2.31
C LYS A 66 13.74 -5.26 -2.99
N LEU A 67 13.40 -3.97 -3.17
CA LEU A 67 14.32 -2.94 -3.66
C LEU A 67 14.74 -2.02 -2.52
N THR A 68 16.05 -1.85 -2.37
CA THR A 68 16.61 -0.88 -1.43
C THR A 68 16.77 0.47 -2.12
N THR A 69 16.09 1.50 -1.60
CA THR A 69 16.03 2.85 -2.17
C THR A 69 16.38 3.91 -1.13
N PRO A 70 17.63 3.97 -0.63
CA PRO A 70 18.02 4.83 0.50
C PRO A 70 17.89 6.33 0.19
N LEU A 71 17.82 6.69 -1.10
CA LEU A 71 17.73 8.08 -1.55
C LEU A 71 16.51 8.80 -0.95
N ILE A 72 15.37 8.12 -0.81
CA ILE A 72 14.14 8.72 -0.27
C ILE A 72 14.34 9.18 1.18
N GLY A 73 15.04 8.36 1.99
CA GLY A 73 15.36 8.72 3.38
C GLY A 73 16.40 9.86 3.50
N GLN A 74 17.19 10.11 2.45
CA GLN A 74 18.20 11.16 2.43
C GLN A 74 17.65 12.53 2.00
N LEU A 75 16.50 12.58 1.32
CA LEU A 75 15.92 13.80 0.75
C LEU A 75 15.17 14.67 1.76
N GLY A 76 14.93 14.18 2.97
CA GLY A 76 14.27 14.96 4.01
C GLY A 76 14.06 14.18 5.30
N SER A 77 14.00 14.91 6.43
CA SER A 77 13.69 14.33 7.74
C SER A 77 12.19 14.27 7.95
N ASN A 78 11.68 13.11 8.26
CA ASN A 78 10.28 12.87 8.62
C ASN A 78 10.17 11.77 9.69
N ALA A 79 9.01 11.69 10.35
CA ALA A 79 8.83 10.77 11.46
C ALA A 79 8.88 9.27 11.08
N LEU A 80 8.86 8.92 9.80
CA LEU A 80 8.97 7.52 9.33
C LEU A 80 10.43 7.07 9.11
N THR A 81 11.34 8.00 8.82
CA THR A 81 12.74 7.70 8.51
C THR A 81 13.73 8.20 9.57
N ASP A 82 13.38 9.24 10.33
CA ASP A 82 14.24 9.83 11.36
C ASP A 82 13.78 9.43 12.76
N THR A 83 14.61 8.64 13.46
CA THR A 83 14.31 8.13 14.82
C THR A 83 14.26 9.23 15.89
N SER A 84 14.82 10.41 15.64
CA SER A 84 14.77 11.54 16.56
C SER A 84 13.45 12.30 16.53
N ILE A 85 12.63 12.12 15.47
CA ILE A 85 11.35 12.78 15.31
C ILE A 85 10.24 11.90 15.88
N GLN A 86 9.51 12.42 16.89
CA GLN A 86 8.30 11.77 17.41
C GLN A 86 7.16 11.96 16.42
N MET A 87 6.34 10.91 16.26
CA MET A 87 5.16 10.97 15.38
C MET A 87 4.05 11.81 16.04
N ASP A 88 3.41 12.65 15.24
CA ASP A 88 2.21 13.35 15.66
C ASP A 88 1.11 12.33 15.99
N GLN A 89 0.48 12.49 17.17
CA GLN A 89 -0.65 11.65 17.57
C GLN A 89 -1.98 12.15 16.98
N GLU A 90 -2.02 13.41 16.58
CA GLU A 90 -3.16 14.06 15.93
C GLU A 90 -2.67 14.78 14.68
N LYS A 91 -3.53 14.83 13.65
CA LYS A 91 -3.21 15.54 12.41
C LYS A 91 -3.30 17.06 12.67
N PRO A 92 -2.26 17.85 12.41
CA PRO A 92 -2.35 19.30 12.44
C PRO A 92 -3.41 19.80 11.45
N ALA A 93 -4.15 20.86 11.81
CA ALA A 93 -5.27 21.35 11.00
C ALA A 93 -4.85 21.87 9.61
N ASP A 94 -3.69 22.52 9.52
CA ASP A 94 -3.27 23.29 8.34
C ASP A 94 -1.96 22.83 7.69
N THR A 95 -1.34 21.76 8.20
CA THR A 95 -0.08 21.22 7.67
C THR A 95 -0.17 19.73 7.43
N PRO A 96 0.60 19.17 6.47
CA PRO A 96 0.73 17.73 6.36
C PRO A 96 1.26 17.11 7.67
N PRO A 97 0.81 15.91 8.05
CA PRO A 97 1.36 15.22 9.22
C PRO A 97 2.87 15.00 9.06
N ASN A 98 3.62 14.94 10.16
CA ASN A 98 5.08 14.76 10.12
C ASN A 98 5.53 13.38 9.61
N THR A 99 4.59 12.48 9.36
CA THR A 99 4.78 11.22 8.63
C THR A 99 4.71 11.38 7.10
N PHE A 100 4.43 12.58 6.60
CA PHE A 100 4.38 12.84 5.17
C PHE A 100 5.79 12.86 4.58
N VAL A 101 6.03 11.98 3.61
CA VAL A 101 7.23 11.95 2.78
C VAL A 101 6.86 12.52 1.41
N PRO A 102 7.24 13.75 1.07
CA PRO A 102 6.86 14.37 -0.19
C PRO A 102 7.23 13.52 -1.40
N GLY A 103 6.23 13.20 -2.23
CA GLY A 103 6.45 12.44 -3.46
C GLY A 103 6.78 10.95 -3.26
N ARG A 104 6.57 10.37 -2.08
CA ARG A 104 6.87 8.95 -1.83
C ARG A 104 6.20 8.02 -2.84
N ASN A 105 4.89 8.21 -3.08
CA ASN A 105 4.17 7.40 -4.06
C ASN A 105 4.61 7.71 -5.50
N LEU A 106 5.03 8.95 -5.80
CA LEU A 106 5.63 9.28 -7.10
C LEU A 106 6.89 8.43 -7.34
N PHE A 107 7.82 8.39 -6.39
CA PHE A 107 9.04 7.59 -6.50
C PHE A 107 8.74 6.10 -6.60
N PHE A 108 7.90 5.57 -5.71
CA PHE A 108 7.60 4.14 -5.70
C PHE A 108 6.92 3.68 -6.97
N LEU A 109 5.92 4.40 -7.46
CA LEU A 109 5.22 4.04 -8.68
C LEU A 109 6.09 4.23 -9.93
N SER A 110 6.97 5.23 -9.95
CA SER A 110 7.93 5.40 -11.07
C SER A 110 8.93 4.24 -11.13
N ILE A 111 9.51 3.85 -9.98
CA ILE A 111 10.43 2.70 -9.91
C ILE A 111 9.67 1.40 -10.23
N ALA A 112 8.45 1.24 -9.70
CA ALA A 112 7.61 0.09 -10.00
C ALA A 112 7.30 -0.04 -11.50
N ALA A 113 7.08 1.07 -12.20
CA ALA A 113 6.86 1.07 -13.65
C ALA A 113 8.11 0.64 -14.42
N VAL A 114 9.30 1.10 -14.02
CA VAL A 114 10.58 0.64 -14.61
C VAL A 114 10.75 -0.87 -14.38
N TYR A 115 10.53 -1.33 -13.15
CA TYR A 115 10.59 -2.77 -12.84
C TYR A 115 9.57 -3.57 -13.67
N ALA A 116 8.34 -3.09 -13.76
CA ALA A 116 7.26 -3.73 -14.50
C ALA A 116 7.61 -3.87 -15.99
N ARG A 117 8.18 -2.80 -16.61
CA ARG A 117 8.64 -2.82 -17.99
C ARG A 117 9.66 -3.92 -18.25
N GLU A 118 10.70 -4.00 -17.42
CA GLU A 118 11.78 -5.01 -17.54
C GLU A 118 11.26 -6.46 -17.41
N HIS A 119 10.12 -6.65 -16.73
CA HIS A 119 9.50 -7.97 -16.52
C HIS A 119 8.29 -8.24 -17.42
N GLY A 120 8.01 -7.37 -18.38
CA GLY A 120 6.87 -7.49 -19.29
C GLY A 120 5.51 -7.42 -18.57
N ILE A 121 5.41 -6.62 -17.52
CA ILE A 121 4.20 -6.41 -16.70
C ILE A 121 3.61 -5.04 -17.06
N ARG A 122 2.34 -4.99 -17.42
CA ARG A 122 1.64 -3.73 -17.74
C ARG A 122 0.71 -3.25 -16.63
N HIS A 123 0.32 -4.12 -15.72
CA HIS A 123 -0.64 -3.81 -14.66
C HIS A 123 0.08 -3.60 -13.34
N ILE A 124 -0.04 -2.41 -12.76
CA ILE A 124 0.55 -2.03 -11.48
C ILE A 124 -0.61 -1.79 -10.51
N VAL A 125 -0.54 -2.38 -9.32
CA VAL A 125 -1.57 -2.25 -8.29
C VAL A 125 -0.99 -1.53 -7.08
N THR A 126 -1.70 -0.55 -6.56
CA THR A 126 -1.30 0.18 -5.35
C THR A 126 -2.48 0.39 -4.40
N GLY A 127 -2.20 0.38 -3.10
CA GLY A 127 -3.18 0.53 -2.02
C GLY A 127 -3.45 1.98 -1.61
N VAL A 128 -3.25 2.95 -2.50
CA VAL A 128 -3.59 4.34 -2.22
C VAL A 128 -5.11 4.54 -2.17
N SER A 129 -5.57 5.42 -1.28
CA SER A 129 -6.98 5.77 -1.12
C SER A 129 -7.11 7.27 -0.92
N GLN A 130 -8.05 7.90 -1.61
CA GLN A 130 -8.38 9.30 -1.44
C GLN A 130 -9.35 9.51 -0.28
N THR A 131 -10.16 8.51 0.05
CA THR A 131 -11.17 8.55 1.11
C THR A 131 -10.57 8.34 2.50
N ASP A 132 -9.42 7.71 2.60
CA ASP A 132 -8.69 7.51 3.85
C ASP A 132 -7.97 8.77 4.29
N TYR A 133 -8.63 9.80 4.51
CA TYR A 133 -8.24 11.17 4.89
C TYR A 133 -6.84 11.36 5.53
N SER A 134 -5.82 10.72 4.97
CA SER A 134 -4.42 10.93 5.36
C SER A 134 -3.88 12.29 4.88
N GLY A 135 -4.58 12.90 3.91
CA GLY A 135 -4.24 14.23 3.38
C GLY A 135 -3.03 14.24 2.45
N TYR A 136 -2.52 13.07 2.07
CA TYR A 136 -1.37 12.99 1.17
C TYR A 136 -1.77 13.31 -0.27
N PRO A 137 -1.17 14.34 -0.91
CA PRO A 137 -1.51 14.71 -2.27
C PRO A 137 -1.28 13.59 -3.29
N ASP A 138 -0.26 12.77 -3.05
CA ASP A 138 0.16 11.65 -3.90
C ASP A 138 -0.65 10.35 -3.67
N CYS A 139 -1.76 10.43 -2.92
CA CYS A 139 -2.78 9.38 -2.83
C CYS A 139 -4.05 9.72 -3.60
N ARG A 140 -4.14 10.90 -4.23
CA ARG A 140 -5.34 11.35 -4.94
C ARG A 140 -5.49 10.69 -6.30
N ASP A 141 -6.73 10.45 -6.72
CA ASP A 141 -7.05 9.87 -8.02
C ASP A 141 -6.48 10.70 -9.20
N SER A 142 -6.57 12.04 -9.12
CA SER A 142 -6.01 12.95 -10.12
C SER A 142 -4.49 12.79 -10.27
N PHE A 143 -3.77 12.59 -9.16
CA PHE A 143 -2.34 12.33 -9.19
C PHE A 143 -2.04 11.00 -9.88
N ILE A 144 -2.72 9.92 -9.50
CA ILE A 144 -2.51 8.58 -10.09
C ILE A 144 -2.77 8.59 -11.59
N LYS A 145 -3.87 9.23 -12.03
CA LYS A 145 -4.19 9.34 -13.47
C LYS A 145 -3.14 10.13 -14.23
N SER A 146 -2.68 11.26 -13.69
CA SER A 146 -1.62 12.07 -14.28
C SER A 146 -0.30 11.28 -14.37
N LEU A 147 0.06 10.58 -13.30
CA LEU A 147 1.27 9.75 -13.27
C LEU A 147 1.18 8.60 -14.27
N ASN A 148 0.05 7.94 -14.39
CA ASN A 148 -0.14 6.86 -15.37
C ASN A 148 0.12 7.35 -16.80
N VAL A 149 -0.41 8.52 -17.17
CA VAL A 149 -0.15 9.15 -18.47
C VAL A 149 1.33 9.46 -18.63
N THR A 150 1.95 10.06 -17.61
CA THR A 150 3.37 10.43 -17.62
C THR A 150 4.28 9.22 -17.83
N LEU A 151 4.02 8.13 -17.11
CA LEU A 151 4.80 6.89 -17.22
C LEU A 151 4.66 6.25 -18.62
N ASN A 152 3.45 6.25 -19.17
CA ASN A 152 3.19 5.73 -20.50
C ASN A 152 3.94 6.53 -21.58
N LEU A 153 3.92 7.85 -21.48
CA LEU A 153 4.65 8.74 -22.39
C LEU A 153 6.17 8.60 -22.24
N ALA A 154 6.66 8.53 -20.99
CA ALA A 154 8.09 8.48 -20.71
C ALA A 154 8.76 7.17 -21.16
N MET A 155 8.02 6.07 -21.20
CA MET A 155 8.56 4.73 -21.47
C MET A 155 8.00 4.08 -22.75
N GLU A 156 7.12 4.79 -23.50
CA GLU A 156 6.41 4.28 -24.68
C GLU A 156 5.68 2.95 -24.38
N GLU A 157 4.99 2.90 -23.21
CA GLU A 157 4.30 1.72 -22.70
C GLU A 157 2.79 1.97 -22.55
N GLN A 158 2.07 0.90 -22.17
CA GLN A 158 0.64 0.93 -21.91
C GLN A 158 0.35 0.43 -20.49
N PHE A 159 0.96 1.07 -19.51
CA PHE A 159 0.69 0.76 -18.10
C PHE A 159 -0.73 1.12 -17.72
N VAL A 160 -1.31 0.30 -16.85
CA VAL A 160 -2.56 0.55 -16.15
C VAL A 160 -2.28 0.49 -14.65
N ILE A 161 -2.42 1.63 -13.95
CA ILE A 161 -2.32 1.67 -12.49
C ILE A 161 -3.70 1.42 -11.90
N HIS A 162 -3.83 0.30 -11.18
CA HIS A 162 -5.05 -0.08 -10.46
C HIS A 162 -5.01 0.42 -9.02
N THR A 163 -6.10 1.00 -8.59
CA THR A 163 -6.27 1.53 -7.23
C THR A 163 -7.56 1.00 -6.60
N PRO A 164 -7.61 -0.29 -6.21
CA PRO A 164 -8.85 -0.93 -5.74
C PRO A 164 -9.49 -0.22 -4.54
N LEU A 165 -8.71 0.53 -3.78
CA LEU A 165 -9.14 1.20 -2.55
C LEU A 165 -9.44 2.69 -2.74
N MET A 166 -9.28 3.26 -3.95
CA MET A 166 -9.31 4.70 -4.19
C MET A 166 -10.54 5.41 -3.60
N TRP A 167 -11.70 4.78 -3.71
CA TRP A 167 -13.00 5.36 -3.38
C TRP A 167 -13.72 4.65 -2.23
N ILE A 168 -13.05 3.78 -1.53
CA ILE A 168 -13.61 3.05 -0.38
C ILE A 168 -12.92 3.46 0.91
N ASP A 169 -13.69 3.52 2.00
CA ASP A 169 -13.17 3.80 3.34
C ASP A 169 -12.62 2.54 4.02
N LYS A 170 -12.09 2.68 5.24
CA LYS A 170 -11.54 1.54 5.98
C LYS A 170 -12.55 0.46 6.30
N CYS A 171 -13.81 0.80 6.52
CA CYS A 171 -14.88 -0.19 6.72
C CYS A 171 -15.06 -1.04 5.46
N ALA A 172 -15.17 -0.41 4.30
CA ALA A 172 -15.30 -1.10 3.02
C ALA A 172 -13.99 -1.83 2.61
N THR A 173 -12.82 -1.38 3.07
CA THR A 173 -11.55 -2.09 2.89
C THR A 173 -11.56 -3.42 3.66
N TRP A 174 -12.08 -3.45 4.89
CA TRP A 174 -12.28 -4.68 5.65
C TRP A 174 -13.28 -5.62 4.99
N ALA A 175 -14.42 -5.10 4.54
CA ALA A 175 -15.40 -5.86 3.78
C ALA A 175 -14.81 -6.45 2.48
N LEU A 176 -13.89 -5.75 1.82
CA LEU A 176 -13.18 -6.28 0.66
C LEU A 176 -12.24 -7.42 1.04
N ALA A 177 -11.47 -7.28 2.13
CA ALA A 177 -10.60 -8.33 2.63
C ALA A 177 -11.39 -9.61 2.99
N ASP A 178 -12.59 -9.44 3.59
CA ASP A 178 -13.47 -10.56 3.91
C ASP A 178 -14.03 -11.25 2.65
N ARG A 179 -14.56 -10.49 1.69
CA ARG A 179 -15.00 -11.05 0.39
C ARG A 179 -13.90 -11.79 -0.35
N LEU A 180 -12.65 -11.41 -0.17
CA LEU A 180 -11.48 -12.11 -0.73
C LEU A 180 -11.07 -13.33 0.10
N GLY A 181 -11.73 -13.61 1.24
CA GLY A 181 -11.44 -14.73 2.13
C GLY A 181 -10.14 -14.57 2.94
N VAL A 182 -9.70 -13.33 3.18
CA VAL A 182 -8.40 -13.03 3.81
C VAL A 182 -8.50 -12.09 5.00
N LEU A 183 -9.69 -11.94 5.57
CA LEU A 183 -9.92 -11.07 6.72
C LEU A 183 -8.95 -11.36 7.88
N ASP A 184 -8.79 -12.62 8.24
CA ASP A 184 -7.90 -13.05 9.34
C ASP A 184 -6.42 -12.76 9.04
N ILE A 185 -5.98 -12.98 7.81
CA ILE A 185 -4.61 -12.65 7.38
C ILE A 185 -4.37 -11.16 7.51
N VAL A 186 -5.27 -10.35 6.96
CA VAL A 186 -5.17 -8.88 7.00
C VAL A 186 -5.24 -8.40 8.45
N ARG A 187 -6.09 -8.98 9.29
CA ARG A 187 -6.24 -8.56 10.69
C ARG A 187 -5.03 -8.89 11.54
N HIS A 188 -4.52 -10.10 11.45
CA HIS A 188 -3.57 -10.62 12.44
C HIS A 188 -2.11 -10.63 11.96
N LYS A 189 -1.87 -10.65 10.63
CA LYS A 189 -0.53 -10.82 10.07
C LYS A 189 0.02 -9.58 9.37
N THR A 190 -0.71 -8.47 9.30
CA THR A 190 -0.22 -7.24 8.65
C THR A 190 0.40 -6.27 9.66
N LEU A 191 1.31 -5.43 9.18
CA LEU A 191 1.94 -4.37 9.96
C LEU A 191 1.53 -3.00 9.41
N THR A 192 0.56 -2.37 10.07
CA THR A 192 0.06 -1.03 9.74
C THR A 192 0.48 0.01 10.76
N CYS A 193 0.86 -0.45 11.96
CA CYS A 193 1.22 0.38 13.09
C CYS A 193 2.53 1.13 12.85
N TYR A 194 2.52 2.46 13.01
CA TYR A 194 3.73 3.28 12.90
C TYR A 194 4.77 3.00 13.98
N ASN A 195 4.39 2.32 15.08
CA ASN A 195 5.31 1.88 16.13
C ASN A 195 5.81 0.45 15.93
N GLY A 196 5.61 -0.16 14.76
CA GLY A 196 6.12 -1.48 14.42
C GLY A 196 5.45 -2.65 15.14
N ILE A 197 4.21 -2.49 15.63
CA ILE A 197 3.45 -3.55 16.31
C ILE A 197 2.50 -4.20 15.32
N PRO A 198 2.62 -5.52 15.06
CA PRO A 198 1.75 -6.25 14.12
C PRO A 198 0.29 -6.36 14.58
N GLY A 199 -0.58 -6.79 13.69
CA GLY A 199 -1.98 -7.07 13.98
C GLY A 199 -2.77 -5.82 14.35
N ASP A 200 -3.37 -5.80 15.54
CA ASP A 200 -4.17 -4.67 16.03
C ASP A 200 -3.32 -3.44 16.39
N GLY A 201 -1.99 -3.58 16.41
CA GLY A 201 -1.04 -2.49 16.58
C GLY A 201 -0.99 -1.91 17.99
N CYS A 202 -0.51 -0.66 18.12
CA CYS A 202 -0.40 0.01 19.45
C CYS A 202 -1.73 0.59 19.94
N GLY A 203 -2.75 0.68 19.12
CA GLY A 203 -4.07 1.22 19.44
C GLY A 203 -4.20 2.75 19.50
N HIS A 204 -3.09 3.49 19.49
CA HIS A 204 -3.12 4.94 19.70
C HIS A 204 -2.49 5.78 18.56
N CYS A 205 -1.63 5.23 17.71
CA CYS A 205 -1.16 5.99 16.55
C CYS A 205 -2.31 6.19 15.52
N PRO A 206 -2.23 7.22 14.66
CA PRO A 206 -3.29 7.53 13.68
C PRO A 206 -3.67 6.34 12.80
N ALA A 207 -2.68 5.56 12.33
CA ALA A 207 -2.94 4.38 11.52
C ALA A 207 -3.73 3.29 12.27
N CYS A 208 -3.41 3.04 13.57
CA CYS A 208 -4.13 2.07 14.39
C CYS A 208 -5.55 2.54 14.71
N LYS A 209 -5.75 3.84 15.00
CA LYS A 209 -7.09 4.40 15.25
C LYS A 209 -7.99 4.20 14.03
N LEU A 210 -7.53 4.65 12.86
CA LEU A 210 -8.28 4.54 11.60
C LEU A 210 -8.60 3.07 11.25
N ARG A 211 -7.62 2.18 11.40
CA ARG A 211 -7.79 0.74 11.17
C ARG A 211 -8.84 0.13 12.09
N ARG A 212 -8.77 0.41 13.39
CA ARG A 212 -9.70 -0.11 14.41
C ARG A 212 -11.12 0.40 14.17
N GLU A 213 -11.31 1.71 13.98
CA GLU A 213 -12.62 2.31 13.72
C GLU A 213 -13.28 1.69 12.47
N GLY A 214 -12.49 1.45 11.42
CA GLY A 214 -12.98 0.76 10.23
C GLY A 214 -13.42 -0.67 10.50
N LEU A 215 -12.65 -1.43 11.31
CA LEU A 215 -13.00 -2.80 11.69
C LEU A 215 -14.25 -2.86 12.58
N GLU A 216 -14.35 -2.01 13.59
CA GLU A 216 -15.50 -1.93 14.47
C GLU A 216 -16.79 -1.62 13.71
N ARG A 217 -16.73 -0.68 12.77
CA ARG A 217 -17.84 -0.37 11.87
C ARG A 217 -18.22 -1.55 10.98
N TYR A 218 -17.24 -2.26 10.44
CA TYR A 218 -17.48 -3.44 9.62
C TYR A 218 -18.19 -4.53 10.42
N LEU A 219 -17.66 -4.91 11.60
CA LEU A 219 -18.24 -5.95 12.47
C LEU A 219 -19.62 -5.58 13.04
N SER A 220 -19.96 -4.29 13.12
CA SER A 220 -21.28 -3.83 13.56
C SER A 220 -22.36 -3.88 12.48
N GLN A 221 -21.99 -4.15 11.24
CA GLN A 221 -22.91 -4.27 10.09
C GLN A 221 -23.30 -5.72 9.76
N GLU A 222 -22.61 -6.68 10.40
CA GLU A 222 -22.95 -8.10 10.36
C GLU A 222 -23.98 -8.45 11.46
#